data_faec9e8235c4fe0f61b06d81b2e211be
#
_entry.id   faec9e8235c4fe0f61b06d81b2e211be
#
_cell.length_a   1.000
_cell.length_b   1.000
_cell.length_c   1.000
_cell.angle_alpha   90.00
_cell.angle_beta   90.00
_cell.angle_gamma   90.00
#
_symmetry.space_group_name_H-M   'P 1'
#
loop_
_entity.id
_entity.type
_entity.pdbx_description
1 polymer ?
#
loop_
_entity_poly.entity_id
_entity_poly.type
_entity_poly.pdbx_seq_one_letter_code
_entity_poly.pdbx_strand_id
1 'polypeptide(L)'
;MLSIIAKCNKVATNGRFSLIFSDRIVDMGIQRLVEPTAPDPEEKGASEEERMEITLRPQTFDDYIGQDRMKRNLKLAIEAAKKRGEPVDHVLLYGPPGLGKTTMAGVIANEMGVGLRVTSGPAIERAGDLASILTNLQDGDILFIDEIHRLSRAVEEVLYSAMEDFKLDIVIGKGPAARSVRLDLPKFTVIGATTRTGSLAAPLRDRFGHLFHLEFYNHSDIKRIIERSAKILNSKIDDDAAMMLAERSRQTPRIANRLLKRVRDYADVNGNGIIDKSTAAKALTMLEIDNLGLDPADRSMLSAMWENYKDHPVGLNTIAALTGDEASTIEDFYEPYLLQIGFIERTPRGRIVTKKAVDHLDKIAKSQ
;
A
#
# COMPACT_ATOMS: atom_id res chain seq x y z
N MET A 1 -24.71 18.70 47.86
CA MET A 1 -23.72 19.62 47.38
C MET A 1 -23.93 19.84 45.89
N LEU A 2 -24.43 20.99 45.62
CA LEU A 2 -24.99 21.44 44.37
C LEU A 2 -23.95 21.93 43.40
N SER A 3 -24.19 21.70 42.10
CA SER A 3 -23.95 22.65 41.01
C SER A 3 -22.51 22.95 40.62
N ILE A 4 -22.06 22.27 39.56
CA ILE A 4 -21.25 22.92 38.51
C ILE A 4 -21.81 22.44 37.16
N ILE A 5 -22.79 23.18 36.65
CA ILE A 5 -23.17 23.15 35.24
C ILE A 5 -22.16 24.08 34.57
N ALA A 6 -21.15 23.51 33.90
CA ALA A 6 -20.24 24.28 33.08
C ALA A 6 -21.01 24.79 31.85
N LYS A 7 -21.19 26.10 31.75
CA LYS A 7 -21.62 26.79 30.52
C LYS A 7 -20.51 26.67 29.49
N CYS A 8 -20.72 25.85 28.48
CA CYS A 8 -19.91 25.89 27.26
C CYS A 8 -20.40 27.05 26.38
N ASN A 9 -19.65 28.13 26.34
CA ASN A 9 -19.83 29.15 25.30
C ASN A 9 -18.90 28.86 24.14
N LYS A 10 -19.48 28.51 22.99
CA LYS A 10 -18.74 28.46 21.73
C LYS A 10 -18.57 29.88 21.22
N VAL A 11 -17.36 30.37 21.15
CA VAL A 11 -17.03 31.60 20.41
C VAL A 11 -16.17 31.22 19.22
N ALA A 12 -16.70 31.41 18.04
CA ALA A 12 -15.97 31.22 16.77
C ALA A 12 -15.49 32.60 16.29
N THR A 13 -14.18 32.82 16.33
CA THR A 13 -13.56 33.93 15.61
C THR A 13 -12.33 33.38 14.86
N ASN A 14 -12.30 33.59 13.56
CA ASN A 14 -11.18 33.25 12.67
C ASN A 14 -10.73 31.78 12.67
N GLY A 15 -11.67 30.83 12.60
CA GLY A 15 -11.36 29.42 12.32
C GLY A 15 -10.60 28.66 13.42
N ARG A 16 -10.58 29.15 14.65
CA ARG A 16 -10.04 28.42 15.83
C ARG A 16 -11.15 28.17 16.83
N PHE A 17 -11.24 26.94 17.31
CA PHE A 17 -12.11 26.56 18.44
C PHE A 17 -11.26 26.47 19.71
N SER A 18 -11.59 27.26 20.73
CA SER A 18 -10.96 27.18 22.05
C SER A 18 -12.01 26.75 23.06
N LEU A 19 -11.74 25.73 23.85
CA LEU A 19 -12.52 25.31 25.00
C LEU A 19 -11.92 26.00 26.25
N ILE A 20 -12.71 26.82 26.92
CA ILE A 20 -12.30 27.47 28.16
C ILE A 20 -12.74 26.59 29.34
N PHE A 21 -11.77 26.00 30.01
CA PHE A 21 -11.95 25.41 31.33
C PHE A 21 -11.28 26.32 32.37
N SER A 22 -12.09 26.82 33.33
CA SER A 22 -11.72 27.68 34.46
C SER A 22 -10.25 28.06 34.51
N ASP A 23 -9.96 29.32 34.09
CA ASP A 23 -8.73 30.08 34.32
C ASP A 23 -7.40 29.57 33.69
N ARG A 24 -7.42 28.61 32.77
CA ARG A 24 -6.28 28.35 31.90
C ARG A 24 -6.73 28.13 30.45
N ILE A 25 -6.23 29.01 29.58
CA ILE A 25 -6.33 28.79 28.12
C ILE A 25 -5.30 27.72 27.79
N VAL A 26 -5.78 26.52 27.52
CA VAL A 26 -4.95 25.46 26.87
C VAL A 26 -5.10 25.65 25.39
N ASP A 27 -4.13 26.30 24.78
CA ASP A 27 -4.03 26.39 23.32
C ASP A 27 -3.64 25.00 22.79
N MET A 28 -4.64 24.17 22.53
CA MET A 28 -4.44 22.97 21.74
C MET A 28 -4.40 23.42 20.29
N GLY A 29 -3.19 23.65 19.80
CA GLY A 29 -2.95 23.92 18.39
C GLY A 29 -3.49 22.80 17.53
N ILE A 30 -4.74 22.94 17.11
CA ILE A 30 -5.30 22.12 16.01
C ILE A 30 -4.66 22.67 14.75
N GLN A 31 -3.53 22.08 14.38
CA GLN A 31 -3.07 22.20 13.01
C GLN A 31 -4.20 21.67 12.12
N ARG A 32 -4.74 22.56 11.30
CA ARG A 32 -5.60 22.17 10.17
C ARG A 32 -4.79 21.18 9.35
N LEU A 33 -5.10 19.90 9.49
CA LEU A 33 -4.63 18.87 8.59
C LEU A 33 -5.54 18.91 7.37
N VAL A 34 -5.04 19.63 6.38
CA VAL A 34 -5.16 19.44 4.94
C VAL A 34 -6.56 19.46 4.32
N GLU A 35 -6.75 20.47 3.48
CA GLU A 35 -7.69 20.47 2.34
C GLU A 35 -7.53 19.23 1.47
N PRO A 36 -8.57 18.81 0.68
CA PRO A 36 -8.53 17.64 -0.18
C PRO A 36 -7.65 17.90 -1.40
N THR A 37 -6.36 17.82 -1.23
CA THR A 37 -5.37 17.76 -2.30
C THR A 37 -4.61 16.46 -2.15
N ALA A 38 -4.24 15.86 -3.28
CA ALA A 38 -3.23 14.80 -3.32
C ALA A 38 -2.13 15.11 -2.29
N PRO A 39 -1.54 14.08 -1.63
CA PRO A 39 -0.54 14.30 -0.59
C PRO A 39 0.47 15.34 -1.08
N ASP A 40 0.59 16.43 -0.31
CA ASP A 40 1.41 17.59 -0.65
C ASP A 40 2.86 17.10 -0.85
N PRO A 41 3.49 17.36 -2.01
CA PRO A 41 4.90 17.04 -2.23
C PRO A 41 5.85 17.69 -1.22
N GLU A 42 5.36 18.62 -0.39
CA GLU A 42 6.11 19.36 0.60
C GLU A 42 6.00 18.81 2.04
N GLU A 43 5.47 17.61 2.28
CA GLU A 43 5.55 17.02 3.60
C GLU A 43 7.02 16.93 4.03
N LYS A 44 7.39 17.76 4.99
CA LYS A 44 8.74 17.86 5.56
C LYS A 44 9.08 16.50 6.19
N GLY A 45 9.82 15.67 5.45
CA GLY A 45 10.30 14.37 5.90
C GLY A 45 10.24 13.25 4.88
N ALA A 46 9.46 13.36 3.81
CA ALA A 46 9.46 12.36 2.73
C ALA A 46 10.78 12.41 1.94
N SER A 47 11.37 11.23 1.70
CA SER A 47 12.56 11.11 0.85
C SER A 47 12.26 11.54 -0.59
N GLU A 48 13.30 11.92 -1.35
CA GLU A 48 13.12 12.24 -2.78
C GLU A 48 12.51 11.06 -3.56
N GLU A 49 12.81 9.83 -3.13
CA GLU A 49 12.24 8.62 -3.72
C GLU A 49 10.74 8.52 -3.49
N GLU A 50 10.26 8.81 -2.28
CA GLU A 50 8.83 8.81 -1.94
C GLU A 50 8.06 9.89 -2.68
N ARG A 51 8.62 11.11 -2.77
CA ARG A 51 8.01 12.23 -3.53
C ARG A 51 7.87 11.88 -5.00
N MET A 52 8.89 11.29 -5.60
CA MET A 52 8.87 10.86 -6.99
C MET A 52 7.87 9.71 -7.20
N GLU A 53 7.79 8.75 -6.29
CA GLU A 53 6.81 7.66 -6.36
C GLU A 53 5.38 8.22 -6.33
N ILE A 54 5.11 9.24 -5.51
CA ILE A 54 3.82 9.94 -5.46
C ILE A 54 3.51 10.61 -6.81
N THR A 55 4.48 11.30 -7.40
CA THR A 55 4.30 11.99 -8.70
C THR A 55 3.96 11.01 -9.84
N LEU A 56 4.47 9.79 -9.80
CA LEU A 56 4.20 8.76 -10.81
C LEU A 56 2.85 8.07 -10.63
N ARG A 57 2.13 8.28 -9.52
CA ARG A 57 0.85 7.62 -9.27
C ARG A 57 -0.22 8.13 -10.23
N PRO A 58 -1.00 7.25 -10.88
CA PRO A 58 -2.18 7.64 -11.63
C PRO A 58 -3.22 8.29 -10.72
N GLN A 59 -3.89 9.30 -11.23
CA GLN A 59 -4.91 10.06 -10.51
C GLN A 59 -6.34 9.67 -10.90
N THR A 60 -6.51 9.07 -12.07
CA THR A 60 -7.82 8.69 -12.63
C THR A 60 -7.81 7.22 -13.04
N PHE A 61 -8.99 6.62 -13.26
CA PHE A 61 -9.08 5.28 -13.81
C PHE A 61 -8.49 5.17 -15.23
N ASP A 62 -8.50 6.24 -16.00
CA ASP A 62 -7.98 6.22 -17.37
C ASP A 62 -6.45 6.21 -17.38
N ASP A 63 -5.82 6.83 -16.39
CA ASP A 63 -4.37 6.78 -16.16
C ASP A 63 -3.93 5.44 -15.52
N TYR A 64 -4.85 4.73 -14.87
CA TYR A 64 -4.53 3.49 -14.18
C TYR A 64 -4.49 2.32 -15.17
N ILE A 65 -3.30 1.89 -15.54
CA ILE A 65 -3.06 0.79 -16.49
C ILE A 65 -3.25 -0.55 -15.80
N GLY A 66 -3.86 -1.53 -16.50
CA GLY A 66 -4.11 -2.87 -15.99
C GLY A 66 -5.31 -2.98 -15.04
N GLN A 67 -5.47 -4.15 -14.42
CA GLN A 67 -6.56 -4.48 -13.47
C GLN A 67 -7.97 -4.20 -14.03
N ASP A 68 -8.21 -4.44 -15.31
CA ASP A 68 -9.41 -3.96 -16.03
C ASP A 68 -10.73 -4.51 -15.48
N ARG A 69 -10.75 -5.73 -14.96
CA ARG A 69 -11.94 -6.32 -14.34
C ARG A 69 -12.33 -5.54 -13.07
N MET A 70 -11.35 -5.26 -12.21
CA MET A 70 -11.55 -4.47 -10.98
C MET A 70 -12.01 -3.05 -11.32
N LYS A 71 -11.33 -2.38 -12.27
CA LYS A 71 -11.69 -1.02 -12.70
C LYS A 71 -13.12 -0.92 -13.18
N ARG A 72 -13.58 -1.85 -14.03
CA ARG A 72 -14.98 -1.86 -14.50
C ARG A 72 -15.99 -1.94 -13.37
N ASN A 73 -15.75 -2.82 -12.39
CA ASN A 73 -16.62 -2.98 -11.24
C ASN A 73 -16.63 -1.74 -10.33
N LEU A 74 -15.44 -1.16 -10.09
CA LEU A 74 -15.31 0.06 -9.29
C LEU A 74 -15.96 1.27 -9.98
N LYS A 75 -15.76 1.46 -11.30
CA LYS A 75 -16.43 2.54 -12.07
C LYS A 75 -17.96 2.43 -11.92
N LEU A 76 -18.52 1.23 -12.05
CA LEU A 76 -19.96 1.01 -11.88
C LEU A 76 -20.43 1.35 -10.45
N ALA A 77 -19.70 0.91 -9.42
CA ALA A 77 -20.04 1.16 -8.03
C ALA A 77 -19.99 2.66 -7.71
N ILE A 78 -18.94 3.37 -8.18
CA ILE A 78 -18.77 4.81 -8.00
C ILE A 78 -19.90 5.58 -8.70
N GLU A 79 -20.22 5.26 -9.96
CA GLU A 79 -21.31 5.90 -10.68
C GLU A 79 -22.65 5.70 -9.99
N ALA A 80 -22.91 4.50 -9.47
CA ALA A 80 -24.13 4.21 -8.73
C ALA A 80 -24.19 4.99 -7.41
N ALA A 81 -23.10 5.04 -6.65
CA ALA A 81 -22.99 5.81 -5.40
C ALA A 81 -23.23 7.31 -5.64
N LYS A 82 -22.60 7.90 -6.67
CA LYS A 82 -22.79 9.28 -7.06
C LYS A 82 -24.24 9.60 -7.44
N LYS A 83 -24.90 8.70 -8.19
CA LYS A 83 -26.32 8.89 -8.56
C LYS A 83 -27.26 8.86 -7.35
N ARG A 84 -26.93 8.13 -6.30
CA ARG A 84 -27.70 8.07 -5.05
C ARG A 84 -27.34 9.14 -4.04
N GLY A 85 -26.20 9.85 -4.25
CA GLY A 85 -25.65 10.80 -3.27
C GLY A 85 -25.14 10.10 -2.00
N GLU A 86 -24.59 8.90 -2.15
CA GLU A 86 -24.12 8.05 -1.04
C GLU A 86 -22.61 7.79 -1.18
N PRO A 87 -21.87 7.51 -0.09
CA PRO A 87 -20.51 7.00 -0.19
C PRO A 87 -20.49 5.62 -0.89
N VAL A 88 -19.36 5.26 -1.44
CA VAL A 88 -19.13 3.92 -2.01
C VAL A 88 -19.10 2.91 -0.86
N ASP A 89 -19.59 1.69 -1.08
CA ASP A 89 -19.44 0.59 -0.14
C ASP A 89 -17.97 0.38 0.23
N HIS A 90 -17.72 -0.15 1.43
CA HIS A 90 -16.36 -0.46 1.88
C HIS A 90 -15.66 -1.45 0.93
N VAL A 91 -14.38 -1.19 0.63
CA VAL A 91 -13.58 -1.93 -0.34
C VAL A 91 -12.39 -2.59 0.33
N LEU A 92 -12.17 -3.88 0.09
CA LEU A 92 -10.95 -4.59 0.47
C LEU A 92 -10.10 -4.89 -0.78
N LEU A 93 -8.89 -4.33 -0.80
CA LEU A 93 -7.89 -4.56 -1.84
C LEU A 93 -6.85 -5.56 -1.29
N TYR A 94 -6.69 -6.70 -1.95
CA TYR A 94 -5.75 -7.71 -1.48
C TYR A 94 -4.87 -8.23 -2.61
N GLY A 95 -3.68 -8.71 -2.25
CA GLY A 95 -2.70 -9.24 -3.21
C GLY A 95 -1.27 -8.84 -2.85
N PRO A 96 -0.27 -9.33 -3.61
CA PRO A 96 1.14 -9.05 -3.39
C PRO A 96 1.46 -7.56 -3.21
N PRO A 97 2.59 -7.21 -2.58
CA PRO A 97 3.02 -5.82 -2.46
C PRO A 97 3.41 -5.22 -3.82
N GLY A 98 3.36 -3.88 -3.93
CA GLY A 98 3.80 -3.17 -5.13
C GLY A 98 2.84 -3.18 -6.32
N LEU A 99 1.62 -3.75 -6.20
CA LEU A 99 0.61 -3.83 -7.26
C LEU A 99 -0.32 -2.61 -7.37
N GLY A 100 -0.16 -1.60 -6.49
CA GLY A 100 -0.92 -0.35 -6.59
C GLY A 100 -2.17 -0.27 -5.72
N LYS A 101 -2.27 -1.00 -4.58
CA LYS A 101 -3.41 -0.92 -3.65
C LYS A 101 -3.65 0.50 -3.13
N THR A 102 -2.62 1.15 -2.60
CA THR A 102 -2.68 2.54 -2.13
C THR A 102 -3.01 3.53 -3.26
N THR A 103 -2.45 3.29 -4.45
CA THR A 103 -2.76 4.09 -5.65
C THR A 103 -4.23 3.98 -6.05
N MET A 104 -4.80 2.78 -5.98
CA MET A 104 -6.22 2.57 -6.30
C MET A 104 -7.14 3.30 -5.31
N ALA A 105 -6.79 3.34 -4.03
CA ALA A 105 -7.53 4.12 -3.04
C ALA A 105 -7.53 5.62 -3.39
N GLY A 106 -6.38 6.16 -3.82
CA GLY A 106 -6.28 7.54 -4.31
C GLY A 106 -7.14 7.80 -5.54
N VAL A 107 -7.12 6.88 -6.51
CA VAL A 107 -7.97 6.99 -7.71
C VAL A 107 -9.46 6.98 -7.33
N ILE A 108 -9.90 6.10 -6.43
CA ILE A 108 -11.29 6.06 -5.97
C ILE A 108 -11.70 7.39 -5.31
N ALA A 109 -10.83 7.95 -4.45
CA ALA A 109 -11.09 9.23 -3.78
C ALA A 109 -11.21 10.39 -4.78
N ASN A 110 -10.28 10.47 -5.73
CA ASN A 110 -10.32 11.49 -6.79
C ASN A 110 -11.58 11.33 -7.66
N GLU A 111 -11.91 10.13 -8.07
CA GLU A 111 -13.11 9.85 -8.86
C GLU A 111 -14.39 10.20 -8.09
N MET A 112 -14.44 9.96 -6.79
CA MET A 112 -15.57 10.38 -5.94
C MET A 112 -15.59 11.88 -5.67
N GLY A 113 -14.46 12.56 -5.75
CA GLY A 113 -14.30 13.96 -5.39
C GLY A 113 -14.35 14.23 -3.89
N VAL A 114 -13.81 13.29 -3.09
CA VAL A 114 -13.83 13.31 -1.62
C VAL A 114 -12.43 13.25 -1.02
N GLY A 115 -12.30 13.58 0.26
CA GLY A 115 -11.03 13.51 0.97
C GLY A 115 -10.54 12.07 1.17
N LEU A 116 -9.20 11.89 1.13
CA LEU A 116 -8.54 10.62 1.42
C LEU A 116 -7.68 10.77 2.68
N ARG A 117 -7.98 9.96 3.69
CA ARG A 117 -7.14 9.78 4.87
C ARG A 117 -6.39 8.48 4.75
N VAL A 118 -5.05 8.56 4.82
CA VAL A 118 -4.17 7.39 4.70
C VAL A 118 -3.59 7.07 6.08
N THR A 119 -3.69 5.80 6.46
CA THR A 119 -3.07 5.25 7.67
C THR A 119 -2.64 3.80 7.41
N SER A 120 -2.04 3.17 8.41
CA SER A 120 -1.68 1.75 8.34
C SER A 120 -2.10 1.02 9.61
N GLY A 121 -2.31 -0.30 9.51
CA GLY A 121 -2.63 -1.13 10.67
C GLY A 121 -1.65 -0.95 11.83
N PRO A 122 -0.31 -1.01 11.60
CA PRO A 122 0.69 -0.77 12.63
C PRO A 122 0.64 0.62 13.28
N ALA A 123 0.17 1.63 12.57
CA ALA A 123 0.08 3.00 13.10
C ALA A 123 -1.13 3.21 14.02
N ILE A 124 -2.08 2.27 14.03
CA ILE A 124 -3.27 2.31 14.89
C ILE A 124 -3.06 1.31 16.04
N GLU A 125 -2.40 1.76 17.09
CA GLU A 125 -2.08 0.88 18.22
C GLU A 125 -3.28 0.64 19.14
N ARG A 126 -4.14 1.64 19.30
CA ARG A 126 -5.23 1.64 20.27
C ARG A 126 -6.55 2.08 19.63
N ALA A 127 -7.66 1.66 20.22
CA ALA A 127 -9.00 2.10 19.82
C ALA A 127 -9.16 3.64 19.82
N GLY A 128 -8.45 4.35 20.72
CA GLY A 128 -8.45 5.82 20.77
C GLY A 128 -7.80 6.48 19.55
N ASP A 129 -6.78 5.85 18.96
CA ASP A 129 -6.13 6.37 17.75
C ASP A 129 -7.11 6.29 16.57
N LEU A 130 -7.78 5.14 16.42
CA LEU A 130 -8.83 4.97 15.41
C LEU A 130 -9.99 5.97 15.64
N ALA A 131 -10.42 6.13 16.89
CA ALA A 131 -11.48 7.07 17.25
C ALA A 131 -11.13 8.50 16.83
N SER A 132 -9.89 8.93 17.08
CA SER A 132 -9.39 10.24 16.67
C SER A 132 -9.41 10.41 15.15
N ILE A 133 -9.03 9.39 14.38
CA ILE A 133 -9.10 9.43 12.91
C ILE A 133 -10.54 9.56 12.45
N LEU A 134 -11.43 8.68 12.93
CA LEU A 134 -12.84 8.61 12.50
C LEU A 134 -13.64 9.89 12.81
N THR A 135 -13.40 10.51 13.95
CA THR A 135 -14.09 11.76 14.34
C THR A 135 -13.64 12.98 13.55
N ASN A 136 -12.51 12.90 12.86
CA ASN A 136 -11.98 13.97 12.01
C ASN A 136 -12.33 13.79 10.53
N LEU A 137 -13.05 12.72 10.14
CA LEU A 137 -13.56 12.54 8.77
C LEU A 137 -14.71 13.48 8.49
N GLN A 138 -14.88 13.82 7.22
CA GLN A 138 -16.04 14.52 6.70
C GLN A 138 -16.99 13.53 6.00
N ASP A 139 -18.22 13.98 5.73
CA ASP A 139 -19.21 13.15 5.05
C ASP A 139 -18.73 12.79 3.63
N GLY A 140 -18.70 11.50 3.34
CA GLY A 140 -18.20 10.95 2.08
C GLY A 140 -16.70 10.63 2.04
N ASP A 141 -15.90 11.05 3.04
CA ASP A 141 -14.45 10.82 3.06
C ASP A 141 -14.09 9.33 2.99
N ILE A 142 -12.89 9.06 2.48
CA ILE A 142 -12.32 7.73 2.41
C ILE A 142 -11.21 7.58 3.44
N LEU A 143 -11.31 6.54 4.28
CA LEU A 143 -10.24 6.09 5.17
C LEU A 143 -9.54 4.90 4.52
N PHE A 144 -8.29 5.09 4.11
CA PHE A 144 -7.44 4.01 3.62
C PHE A 144 -6.57 3.46 4.76
N ILE A 145 -6.64 2.15 4.99
CA ILE A 145 -5.84 1.46 6.00
C ILE A 145 -4.96 0.42 5.30
N ASP A 146 -3.66 0.71 5.17
CA ASP A 146 -2.71 -0.27 4.65
C ASP A 146 -2.37 -1.32 5.72
N GLU A 147 -2.04 -2.53 5.28
CA GLU A 147 -1.78 -3.68 6.17
C GLU A 147 -2.87 -3.87 7.25
N ILE A 148 -4.14 -3.73 6.86
CA ILE A 148 -5.30 -3.78 7.78
C ILE A 148 -5.34 -5.06 8.63
N HIS A 149 -4.71 -6.15 8.17
CA HIS A 149 -4.57 -7.41 8.91
C HIS A 149 -3.67 -7.32 10.15
N ARG A 150 -2.96 -6.20 10.35
CA ARG A 150 -2.11 -5.94 11.52
C ARG A 150 -2.81 -5.12 12.60
N LEU A 151 -4.08 -4.79 12.44
CA LEU A 151 -4.89 -4.18 13.49
C LEU A 151 -4.98 -5.14 14.68
N SER A 152 -4.93 -4.59 15.90
CA SER A 152 -5.24 -5.36 17.09
C SER A 152 -6.74 -5.68 17.14
N ARG A 153 -7.11 -6.80 17.79
CA ARG A 153 -8.51 -7.23 17.89
C ARG A 153 -9.42 -6.16 18.50
N ALA A 154 -8.92 -5.41 19.49
CA ALA A 154 -9.68 -4.32 20.11
C ALA A 154 -9.95 -3.16 19.13
N VAL A 155 -9.03 -2.87 18.23
CA VAL A 155 -9.20 -1.87 17.18
C VAL A 155 -10.14 -2.37 16.10
N GLU A 156 -10.04 -3.65 15.71
CA GLU A 156 -10.96 -4.28 14.76
C GLU A 156 -12.42 -4.19 15.25
N GLU A 157 -12.68 -4.48 16.52
CA GLU A 157 -14.04 -4.44 17.12
C GLU A 157 -14.64 -3.03 17.06
N VAL A 158 -13.83 -1.99 17.28
CA VAL A 158 -14.28 -0.59 17.12
C VAL A 158 -14.53 -0.26 15.65
N LEU A 159 -13.66 -0.72 14.75
CA LEU A 159 -13.82 -0.49 13.30
C LEU A 159 -15.10 -1.15 12.77
N TYR A 160 -15.50 -2.34 13.27
CA TYR A 160 -16.74 -2.99 12.86
C TYR A 160 -17.96 -2.12 13.09
N SER A 161 -18.11 -1.62 14.34
CA SER A 161 -19.27 -0.79 14.72
C SER A 161 -19.28 0.51 13.91
N ALA A 162 -18.10 1.08 13.66
CA ALA A 162 -17.98 2.30 12.88
C ALA A 162 -18.35 2.08 11.40
N MET A 163 -18.01 0.93 10.81
CA MET A 163 -18.34 0.59 9.42
C MET A 163 -19.82 0.26 9.22
N GLU A 164 -20.46 -0.37 10.21
CA GLU A 164 -21.85 -0.83 10.09
C GLU A 164 -22.86 0.27 10.40
N ASP A 165 -22.68 0.92 11.56
CA ASP A 165 -23.66 1.84 12.13
C ASP A 165 -23.28 3.31 11.98
N PHE A 166 -22.07 3.63 11.53
CA PHE A 166 -21.49 4.97 11.57
C PHE A 166 -21.54 5.57 12.98
N LYS A 167 -21.22 4.74 13.97
CA LYS A 167 -21.21 5.09 15.38
C LYS A 167 -19.97 4.57 16.07
N LEU A 168 -19.55 5.31 17.09
CA LEU A 168 -18.38 4.99 17.88
C LEU A 168 -18.76 4.98 19.35
N ASP A 169 -18.59 3.84 20.01
CA ASP A 169 -18.79 3.71 21.45
C ASP A 169 -17.46 3.95 22.17
N ILE A 170 -17.38 5.05 22.92
CA ILE A 170 -16.20 5.42 23.71
C ILE A 170 -16.47 5.20 25.19
N VAL A 171 -15.61 4.44 25.86
CA VAL A 171 -15.67 4.25 27.31
C VAL A 171 -14.84 5.35 27.99
N ILE A 172 -15.52 6.23 28.71
CA ILE A 172 -14.91 7.33 29.49
C ILE A 172 -14.85 6.93 30.96
N GLY A 173 -13.65 7.01 31.55
CA GLY A 173 -13.42 6.65 32.95
C GLY A 173 -12.82 5.25 33.13
N LYS A 174 -12.59 4.87 34.38
CA LYS A 174 -12.03 3.56 34.75
C LYS A 174 -12.90 2.94 35.87
N GLY A 175 -12.95 1.60 35.90
CA GLY A 175 -13.67 0.84 36.94
C GLY A 175 -15.19 0.99 36.87
N PRO A 176 -15.90 0.78 37.99
CA PRO A 176 -17.38 0.76 38.02
C PRO A 176 -18.06 2.09 37.66
N ALA A 177 -17.31 3.20 37.64
CA ALA A 177 -17.80 4.53 37.24
C ALA A 177 -17.58 4.83 35.75
N ALA A 178 -17.05 3.90 34.96
CA ALA A 178 -16.90 4.06 33.53
C ALA A 178 -18.26 4.20 32.85
N ARG A 179 -18.35 5.16 31.92
CA ARG A 179 -19.57 5.40 31.13
C ARG A 179 -19.26 5.22 29.66
N SER A 180 -20.12 4.53 28.94
CA SER A 180 -20.08 4.49 27.49
C SER A 180 -20.79 5.70 26.92
N VAL A 181 -20.13 6.41 26.03
CA VAL A 181 -20.69 7.52 25.24
C VAL A 181 -20.67 7.11 23.79
N ARG A 182 -21.82 7.15 23.15
CA ARG A 182 -21.97 6.86 21.71
C ARG A 182 -21.89 8.15 20.93
N LEU A 183 -20.97 8.21 19.98
CA LEU A 183 -20.80 9.33 19.06
C LEU A 183 -21.29 8.91 17.67
N ASP A 184 -22.06 9.77 17.02
CA ASP A 184 -22.40 9.61 15.62
C ASP A 184 -21.20 10.06 14.76
N LEU A 185 -20.87 9.26 13.75
CA LEU A 185 -19.82 9.54 12.78
C LEU A 185 -20.44 10.01 11.45
N PRO A 186 -19.72 10.80 10.64
CA PRO A 186 -20.13 11.05 9.27
C PRO A 186 -20.16 9.74 8.49
N LYS A 187 -20.90 9.68 7.39
CA LYS A 187 -20.84 8.52 6.50
C LYS A 187 -19.51 8.54 5.74
N PHE A 188 -18.75 7.45 5.80
CA PHE A 188 -17.44 7.34 5.19
C PHE A 188 -17.24 5.97 4.54
N THR A 189 -16.24 5.85 3.69
CA THR A 189 -15.82 4.58 3.10
C THR A 189 -14.50 4.13 3.69
N VAL A 190 -14.41 2.87 4.12
CA VAL A 190 -13.12 2.22 4.44
C VAL A 190 -12.60 1.52 3.20
N ILE A 191 -11.36 1.80 2.82
CA ILE A 191 -10.61 1.00 1.86
C ILE A 191 -9.50 0.31 2.62
N GLY A 192 -9.65 -0.99 2.88
CA GLY A 192 -8.62 -1.81 3.49
C GLY A 192 -7.66 -2.38 2.45
N ALA A 193 -6.37 -2.41 2.76
CA ALA A 193 -5.37 -3.10 1.95
C ALA A 193 -4.66 -4.18 2.76
N THR A 194 -4.42 -5.35 2.15
CA THR A 194 -3.72 -6.45 2.80
C THR A 194 -2.93 -7.30 1.81
N THR A 195 -1.80 -7.84 2.25
CA THR A 195 -1.08 -8.92 1.56
C THR A 195 -1.56 -10.30 2.00
N ARG A 196 -2.27 -10.40 3.14
CA ARG A 196 -2.64 -11.65 3.83
C ARG A 196 -4.13 -11.69 4.17
N THR A 197 -4.97 -12.05 3.20
CA THR A 197 -6.43 -12.13 3.41
C THR A 197 -6.83 -13.16 4.48
N GLY A 198 -6.08 -14.24 4.62
CA GLY A 198 -6.33 -15.27 5.63
C GLY A 198 -6.08 -14.83 7.08
N SER A 199 -5.37 -13.71 7.29
CA SER A 199 -5.09 -13.16 8.61
C SER A 199 -6.16 -12.17 9.08
N LEU A 200 -7.09 -11.76 8.20
CA LEU A 200 -8.22 -10.91 8.56
C LEU A 200 -9.31 -11.72 9.25
N ALA A 201 -9.81 -11.21 10.37
CA ALA A 201 -10.95 -11.80 11.04
C ALA A 201 -12.18 -11.83 10.11
N ALA A 202 -12.91 -12.95 10.10
CA ALA A 202 -14.08 -13.11 9.24
C ALA A 202 -15.12 -11.98 9.42
N PRO A 203 -15.44 -11.51 10.65
CA PRO A 203 -16.38 -10.41 10.83
C PRO A 203 -15.94 -9.11 10.16
N LEU A 204 -14.64 -8.78 10.17
CA LEU A 204 -14.15 -7.59 9.48
C LEU A 204 -14.23 -7.75 7.96
N ARG A 205 -13.83 -8.92 7.46
CA ARG A 205 -13.88 -9.19 6.02
C ARG A 205 -15.29 -9.11 5.46
N ASP A 206 -16.30 -9.59 6.21
CA ASP A 206 -17.70 -9.64 5.79
C ASP A 206 -18.35 -8.23 5.78
N ARG A 207 -17.69 -7.21 6.35
CA ARG A 207 -18.13 -5.79 6.27
C ARG A 207 -17.73 -5.09 4.98
N PHE A 208 -16.83 -5.68 4.20
CA PHE A 208 -16.46 -5.13 2.91
C PHE A 208 -17.45 -5.56 1.83
N GLY A 209 -18.16 -4.61 1.24
CA GLY A 209 -19.10 -4.86 0.13
C GLY A 209 -18.39 -5.27 -1.16
N HIS A 210 -17.12 -4.84 -1.31
CA HIS A 210 -16.29 -5.18 -2.46
C HIS A 210 -14.95 -5.78 -2.05
N LEU A 211 -14.63 -6.97 -2.58
CA LEU A 211 -13.35 -7.63 -2.38
C LEU A 211 -12.66 -7.76 -3.74
N PHE A 212 -11.50 -7.10 -3.91
CA PHE A 212 -10.74 -7.13 -5.15
C PHE A 212 -9.36 -7.71 -4.95
N HIS A 213 -9.06 -8.76 -5.71
CA HIS A 213 -7.72 -9.31 -5.82
C HIS A 213 -6.93 -8.54 -6.88
N LEU A 214 -5.80 -7.96 -6.51
CA LEU A 214 -4.85 -7.40 -7.44
C LEU A 214 -3.91 -8.49 -7.91
N GLU A 215 -3.88 -8.70 -9.21
CA GLU A 215 -3.05 -9.72 -9.86
C GLU A 215 -1.74 -9.11 -10.34
N PHE A 216 -0.72 -9.96 -10.53
CA PHE A 216 0.50 -9.55 -11.19
C PHE A 216 0.20 -9.04 -12.60
N TYR A 217 0.94 -8.01 -13.02
CA TYR A 217 0.75 -7.39 -14.32
C TYR A 217 1.41 -8.21 -15.42
N ASN A 218 0.83 -8.23 -16.60
CA ASN A 218 1.51 -8.74 -17.78
C ASN A 218 2.61 -7.74 -18.24
N HIS A 219 3.57 -8.21 -19.04
CA HIS A 219 4.69 -7.38 -19.46
C HIS A 219 4.26 -6.21 -20.35
N SER A 220 3.18 -6.35 -21.13
CA SER A 220 2.68 -5.27 -21.97
C SER A 220 2.08 -4.12 -21.14
N ASP A 221 1.37 -4.40 -20.06
CA ASP A 221 0.87 -3.37 -19.15
C ASP A 221 1.99 -2.70 -18.37
N ILE A 222 2.99 -3.47 -17.90
CA ILE A 222 4.18 -2.89 -17.26
C ILE A 222 4.95 -1.98 -18.23
N LYS A 223 5.13 -2.40 -19.48
CA LYS A 223 5.76 -1.56 -20.52
C LYS A 223 5.03 -0.22 -20.65
N ARG A 224 3.70 -0.23 -20.76
CA ARG A 224 2.87 0.99 -20.81
C ARG A 224 3.03 1.86 -19.55
N ILE A 225 3.16 1.25 -18.37
CA ILE A 225 3.45 1.96 -17.13
C ILE A 225 4.81 2.63 -17.17
N ILE A 226 5.85 1.92 -17.65
CA ILE A 226 7.21 2.46 -17.81
C ILE A 226 7.20 3.64 -18.79
N GLU A 227 6.57 3.50 -19.95
CA GLU A 227 6.47 4.56 -20.97
C GLU A 227 5.74 5.81 -20.42
N ARG A 228 4.64 5.62 -19.68
CA ARG A 228 3.94 6.69 -19.00
C ARG A 228 4.84 7.37 -17.96
N SER A 229 5.51 6.58 -17.12
CA SER A 229 6.41 7.10 -16.09
C SER A 229 7.61 7.83 -16.68
N ALA A 230 8.19 7.32 -17.76
CA ALA A 230 9.28 7.98 -18.48
C ALA A 230 8.86 9.36 -19.03
N LYS A 231 7.64 9.47 -19.57
CA LYS A 231 7.08 10.77 -20.02
C LYS A 231 6.97 11.76 -18.86
N ILE A 232 6.46 11.34 -17.71
CA ILE A 232 6.34 12.19 -16.52
C ILE A 232 7.71 12.64 -16.02
N LEU A 233 8.71 11.75 -16.09
CA LEU A 233 10.10 12.03 -15.69
C LEU A 233 10.90 12.77 -16.77
N ASN A 234 10.27 13.16 -17.90
CA ASN A 234 10.95 13.78 -19.06
C ASN A 234 12.13 12.96 -19.60
N SER A 235 12.10 11.64 -19.45
CA SER A 235 13.12 10.72 -19.92
C SER A 235 12.74 10.10 -21.26
N LYS A 236 13.68 10.05 -22.21
CA LYS A 236 13.46 9.38 -23.49
C LYS A 236 13.82 7.91 -23.35
N ILE A 237 12.88 7.04 -23.64
CA ILE A 237 13.06 5.59 -23.63
C ILE A 237 12.59 5.00 -24.96
N ASP A 238 13.35 4.05 -25.52
CA ASP A 238 12.92 3.31 -26.70
C ASP A 238 12.03 2.10 -26.34
N ASP A 239 11.36 1.57 -27.33
CA ASP A 239 10.38 0.48 -27.21
C ASP A 239 11.01 -0.81 -26.67
N ASP A 240 12.21 -1.16 -27.15
CA ASP A 240 12.96 -2.33 -26.75
C ASP A 240 13.48 -2.23 -25.31
N ALA A 241 13.97 -1.04 -24.91
CA ALA A 241 14.39 -0.78 -23.54
C ALA A 241 13.21 -0.86 -22.57
N ALA A 242 12.06 -0.25 -22.92
CA ALA A 242 10.85 -0.31 -22.12
C ALA A 242 10.37 -1.76 -21.92
N MET A 243 10.42 -2.58 -22.96
CA MET A 243 10.07 -4.00 -22.85
C MET A 243 11.09 -4.77 -22.00
N MET A 244 12.40 -4.52 -22.19
CA MET A 244 13.45 -5.15 -21.38
C MET A 244 13.29 -4.85 -19.88
N LEU A 245 12.95 -3.62 -19.52
CA LEU A 245 12.65 -3.27 -18.13
C LEU A 245 11.37 -3.93 -17.64
N ALA A 246 10.35 -4.03 -18.47
CA ALA A 246 9.08 -4.68 -18.13
C ALA A 246 9.27 -6.16 -17.80
N GLU A 247 10.06 -6.88 -18.58
CA GLU A 247 10.38 -8.29 -18.35
C GLU A 247 11.10 -8.53 -17.03
N ARG A 248 11.90 -7.54 -16.56
CA ARG A 248 12.71 -7.64 -15.33
C ARG A 248 12.10 -6.94 -14.11
N SER A 249 10.88 -6.43 -14.23
CA SER A 249 10.19 -5.69 -13.17
C SER A 249 9.41 -6.55 -12.17
N ARG A 250 9.59 -7.88 -12.22
CA ARG A 250 8.83 -8.83 -11.39
C ARG A 250 7.30 -8.63 -11.51
N GLN A 251 6.84 -8.18 -12.68
CA GLN A 251 5.41 -7.96 -12.96
C GLN A 251 4.73 -6.98 -11.96
N THR A 252 5.49 -6.07 -11.36
CA THR A 252 4.98 -5.09 -10.40
C THR A 252 5.31 -3.65 -10.78
N PRO A 253 4.36 -2.72 -10.75
CA PRO A 253 4.58 -1.31 -11.06
C PRO A 253 5.65 -0.63 -10.21
N ARG A 254 5.73 -0.96 -8.91
CA ARG A 254 6.71 -0.39 -7.99
C ARG A 254 8.15 -0.72 -8.43
N ILE A 255 8.43 -1.98 -8.76
CA ILE A 255 9.76 -2.39 -9.22
C ILE A 255 10.05 -1.81 -10.59
N ALA A 256 9.07 -1.77 -11.51
CA ALA A 256 9.20 -1.16 -12.82
C ALA A 256 9.65 0.31 -12.73
N ASN A 257 8.98 1.10 -11.89
CA ASN A 257 9.33 2.51 -11.69
C ASN A 257 10.70 2.68 -11.03
N ARG A 258 11.05 1.81 -10.07
CA ARG A 258 12.38 1.81 -9.44
C ARG A 258 13.48 1.48 -10.45
N LEU A 259 13.27 0.48 -11.32
CA LEU A 259 14.22 0.15 -12.39
C LEU A 259 14.36 1.28 -13.40
N LEU A 260 13.24 1.87 -13.85
CA LEU A 260 13.26 3.01 -14.75
C LEU A 260 14.11 4.16 -14.18
N LYS A 261 13.93 4.48 -12.90
CA LYS A 261 14.72 5.53 -12.23
C LYS A 261 16.22 5.21 -12.27
N ARG A 262 16.62 4.01 -11.86
CA ARG A 262 18.03 3.60 -11.83
C ARG A 262 18.67 3.57 -13.22
N VAL A 263 17.93 3.11 -14.23
CA VAL A 263 18.39 3.09 -15.61
C VAL A 263 18.48 4.50 -16.21
N ARG A 264 17.56 5.41 -15.83
CA ARG A 264 17.66 6.82 -16.18
C ARG A 264 18.91 7.45 -15.58
N ASP A 265 19.17 7.27 -14.29
CA ASP A 265 20.36 7.80 -13.62
C ASP A 265 21.64 7.32 -14.31
N TYR A 266 21.67 6.03 -14.74
CA TYR A 266 22.77 5.48 -15.52
C TYR A 266 22.90 6.15 -16.90
N ALA A 267 21.78 6.37 -17.60
CA ALA A 267 21.77 7.02 -18.92
C ALA A 267 22.24 8.47 -18.86
N ASP A 268 21.88 9.18 -17.79
CA ASP A 268 22.29 10.58 -17.59
C ASP A 268 23.80 10.70 -17.30
N VAL A 269 24.38 9.74 -16.57
CA VAL A 269 25.80 9.79 -16.17
C VAL A 269 26.73 9.16 -17.24
N ASN A 270 26.33 8.02 -17.80
CA ASN A 270 27.20 7.21 -18.67
C ASN A 270 26.78 7.22 -20.15
N GLY A 271 25.73 7.97 -20.50
CA GLY A 271 25.16 8.03 -21.83
C GLY A 271 24.85 9.47 -22.28
N ASN A 272 23.87 9.57 -23.14
CA ASN A 272 23.37 10.84 -23.70
C ASN A 272 21.97 11.22 -23.15
N GLY A 273 21.57 10.65 -22.02
CA GLY A 273 20.23 10.87 -21.43
C GLY A 273 19.10 10.12 -22.15
N ILE A 274 19.42 9.24 -23.11
CA ILE A 274 18.46 8.39 -23.81
C ILE A 274 18.59 6.96 -23.30
N ILE A 275 17.48 6.38 -22.92
CA ILE A 275 17.40 4.98 -22.48
C ILE A 275 17.11 4.12 -23.71
N ASP A 276 18.15 3.73 -24.42
CA ASP A 276 18.07 2.72 -25.47
C ASP A 276 18.31 1.31 -24.91
N LYS A 277 18.08 0.28 -25.73
CA LYS A 277 18.28 -1.12 -25.36
C LYS A 277 19.67 -1.40 -24.80
N SER A 278 20.72 -0.81 -25.40
CA SER A 278 22.11 -1.01 -24.98
C SER A 278 22.36 -0.39 -23.60
N THR A 279 21.91 0.84 -23.39
CA THR A 279 22.01 1.56 -22.12
C THR A 279 21.26 0.82 -21.02
N ALA A 280 20.02 0.37 -21.30
CA ALA A 280 19.24 -0.42 -20.37
C ALA A 280 19.94 -1.74 -20.00
N ALA A 281 20.50 -2.46 -20.96
CA ALA A 281 21.22 -3.70 -20.71
C ALA A 281 22.46 -3.49 -19.82
N LYS A 282 23.26 -2.45 -20.09
CA LYS A 282 24.45 -2.12 -19.28
C LYS A 282 24.07 -1.71 -17.85
N ALA A 283 23.03 -0.89 -17.70
CA ALA A 283 22.52 -0.48 -16.39
C ALA A 283 22.03 -1.68 -15.57
N LEU A 284 21.25 -2.57 -16.18
CA LEU A 284 20.76 -3.78 -15.52
C LEU A 284 21.87 -4.75 -15.14
N THR A 285 22.92 -4.85 -15.96
CA THR A 285 24.13 -5.62 -15.63
C THR A 285 24.86 -5.00 -14.44
N MET A 286 25.02 -3.67 -14.40
CA MET A 286 25.62 -2.97 -13.27
C MET A 286 24.81 -3.15 -11.97
N LEU A 287 23.50 -3.23 -12.09
CA LEU A 287 22.58 -3.49 -10.97
C LEU A 287 22.51 -4.98 -10.61
N GLU A 288 23.23 -5.84 -11.32
CA GLU A 288 23.25 -7.30 -11.16
C GLU A 288 21.85 -7.94 -11.24
N ILE A 289 20.95 -7.34 -12.04
CA ILE A 289 19.58 -7.85 -12.26
C ILE A 289 19.60 -8.76 -13.49
N ASP A 290 19.18 -10.00 -13.28
CA ASP A 290 19.15 -11.00 -14.33
C ASP A 290 17.95 -10.88 -15.29
N ASN A 291 17.85 -11.81 -16.23
CA ASN A 291 16.78 -11.79 -17.27
C ASN A 291 15.37 -12.01 -16.71
N LEU A 292 15.24 -12.54 -15.51
CA LEU A 292 13.96 -12.72 -14.82
C LEU A 292 13.70 -11.66 -13.73
N GLY A 293 14.60 -10.66 -13.63
CA GLY A 293 14.46 -9.61 -12.62
C GLY A 293 14.88 -10.03 -11.21
N LEU A 294 15.63 -11.13 -11.09
CA LEU A 294 16.20 -11.53 -9.79
C LEU A 294 17.46 -10.70 -9.51
N ASP A 295 17.55 -10.21 -8.29
CA ASP A 295 18.72 -9.53 -7.77
C ASP A 295 19.68 -10.49 -7.05
N PRO A 296 20.86 -10.04 -6.58
CA PRO A 296 21.81 -10.88 -5.87
C PRO A 296 21.23 -11.55 -4.62
N ALA A 297 20.33 -10.86 -3.90
CA ALA A 297 19.73 -11.39 -2.68
C ALA A 297 18.79 -12.57 -2.97
N ASP A 298 17.95 -12.48 -4.01
CA ASP A 298 17.12 -13.62 -4.44
C ASP A 298 17.96 -14.83 -4.80
N ARG A 299 19.00 -14.60 -5.61
CA ARG A 299 19.88 -15.70 -6.05
C ARG A 299 20.64 -16.32 -4.90
N SER A 300 21.14 -15.49 -3.97
CA SER A 300 21.83 -15.96 -2.77
C SER A 300 20.90 -16.81 -1.89
N MET A 301 19.66 -16.35 -1.68
CA MET A 301 18.66 -17.11 -0.91
C MET A 301 18.38 -18.47 -1.56
N LEU A 302 18.09 -18.50 -2.87
CA LEU A 302 17.82 -19.73 -3.60
C LEU A 302 19.01 -20.69 -3.57
N SER A 303 20.25 -20.17 -3.77
CA SER A 303 21.49 -20.97 -3.69
C SER A 303 21.71 -21.53 -2.29
N ALA A 304 21.57 -20.70 -1.25
CA ALA A 304 21.72 -21.15 0.14
C ALA A 304 20.70 -22.23 0.53
N MET A 305 19.44 -22.09 0.09
CA MET A 305 18.44 -23.12 0.29
C MET A 305 18.80 -24.41 -0.44
N TRP A 306 19.24 -24.32 -1.70
CA TRP A 306 19.58 -25.49 -2.51
C TRP A 306 20.84 -26.22 -2.01
N GLU A 307 21.91 -25.51 -1.71
CA GLU A 307 23.16 -26.09 -1.25
C GLU A 307 23.02 -26.84 0.08
N ASN A 308 22.24 -26.28 1.01
CA ASN A 308 22.09 -26.85 2.36
C ASN A 308 20.98 -27.89 2.49
N TYR A 309 19.91 -27.77 1.68
CA TYR A 309 18.71 -28.60 1.89
C TYR A 309 18.23 -29.35 0.65
N LYS A 310 18.72 -28.98 -0.55
CA LYS A 310 18.32 -29.60 -1.82
C LYS A 310 16.80 -29.71 -1.96
N ASP A 311 16.28 -30.94 -2.09
CA ASP A 311 14.85 -31.22 -2.28
C ASP A 311 14.05 -31.25 -0.95
N HIS A 312 14.65 -30.87 0.17
CA HIS A 312 13.97 -30.91 1.46
C HIS A 312 13.30 -29.56 1.79
N PRO A 313 12.10 -29.59 2.39
CA PRO A 313 11.42 -28.37 2.80
C PRO A 313 12.19 -27.62 3.88
N VAL A 314 12.35 -26.31 3.71
CA VAL A 314 13.04 -25.40 4.64
C VAL A 314 12.01 -24.48 5.30
N GLY A 315 12.03 -24.43 6.63
CA GLY A 315 11.17 -23.52 7.40
C GLY A 315 11.54 -22.05 7.17
N LEU A 316 10.56 -21.16 7.27
CA LEU A 316 10.77 -19.70 7.05
C LEU A 316 11.86 -19.12 7.97
N ASN A 317 11.84 -19.47 9.25
CA ASN A 317 12.85 -18.99 10.22
C ASN A 317 14.26 -19.52 9.91
N THR A 318 14.36 -20.70 9.31
CA THR A 318 15.63 -21.27 8.86
C THR A 318 16.16 -20.50 7.66
N ILE A 319 15.29 -20.14 6.70
CA ILE A 319 15.67 -19.30 5.55
C ILE A 319 16.13 -17.92 6.06
N ALA A 320 15.39 -17.31 7.00
CA ALA A 320 15.76 -16.06 7.64
C ALA A 320 17.16 -16.11 8.28
N ALA A 321 17.47 -17.19 8.99
CA ALA A 321 18.79 -17.39 9.57
C ALA A 321 19.90 -17.58 8.51
N LEU A 322 19.59 -18.23 7.38
CA LEU A 322 20.56 -18.42 6.28
C LEU A 322 20.87 -17.14 5.52
N THR A 323 19.88 -16.28 5.31
CA THR A 323 20.03 -15.05 4.52
C THR A 323 20.43 -13.84 5.38
N GLY A 324 20.18 -13.90 6.69
CA GLY A 324 20.32 -12.76 7.59
C GLY A 324 19.15 -11.76 7.51
N ASP A 325 18.09 -12.10 6.79
CA ASP A 325 16.88 -11.28 6.64
C ASP A 325 15.84 -11.63 7.69
N GLU A 326 14.87 -10.73 7.90
CA GLU A 326 13.71 -11.04 8.70
C GLU A 326 12.76 -12.01 7.97
N ALA A 327 12.10 -12.90 8.72
CA ALA A 327 11.13 -13.84 8.17
C ALA A 327 9.98 -13.12 7.42
N SER A 328 9.55 -11.95 7.90
CA SER A 328 8.55 -11.09 7.26
C SER A 328 9.02 -10.58 5.90
N THR A 329 10.29 -10.18 5.77
CA THR A 329 10.89 -9.73 4.50
C THR A 329 10.87 -10.84 3.47
N ILE A 330 11.26 -12.06 3.88
CA ILE A 330 11.23 -13.21 2.98
C ILE A 330 9.80 -13.48 2.49
N GLU A 331 8.84 -13.56 3.41
CA GLU A 331 7.46 -13.90 3.09
C GLU A 331 6.73 -12.81 2.28
N ASP A 332 7.00 -11.54 2.58
CA ASP A 332 6.27 -10.42 1.95
C ASP A 332 6.99 -9.86 0.71
N PHE A 333 8.31 -9.98 0.59
CA PHE A 333 9.08 -9.36 -0.50
C PHE A 333 9.65 -10.36 -1.51
N TYR A 334 10.34 -11.42 -1.07
CA TYR A 334 10.97 -12.38 -2.00
C TYR A 334 10.00 -13.48 -2.47
N GLU A 335 9.31 -14.10 -1.53
CA GLU A 335 8.50 -15.29 -1.78
C GLU A 335 7.39 -15.10 -2.82
N PRO A 336 6.62 -13.99 -2.87
CA PRO A 336 5.49 -13.86 -3.79
C PRO A 336 5.89 -13.99 -5.26
N TYR A 337 6.99 -13.36 -5.65
CA TYR A 337 7.46 -13.44 -7.02
C TYR A 337 8.11 -14.79 -7.34
N LEU A 338 8.88 -15.34 -6.44
CA LEU A 338 9.51 -16.66 -6.63
C LEU A 338 8.49 -17.79 -6.72
N LEU A 339 7.38 -17.70 -5.99
CA LEU A 339 6.22 -18.59 -6.14
C LEU A 339 5.56 -18.40 -7.51
N GLN A 340 5.36 -17.14 -7.93
CA GLN A 340 4.72 -16.81 -9.21
C GLN A 340 5.48 -17.39 -10.41
N ILE A 341 6.80 -17.29 -10.40
CA ILE A 341 7.64 -17.85 -11.47
C ILE A 341 7.94 -19.34 -11.29
N GLY A 342 7.46 -19.95 -10.19
CA GLY A 342 7.64 -21.36 -9.88
C GLY A 342 9.08 -21.74 -9.54
N PHE A 343 9.82 -20.85 -8.86
CA PHE A 343 11.18 -21.12 -8.37
C PHE A 343 11.20 -21.72 -6.97
N ILE A 344 10.17 -21.44 -6.20
CA ILE A 344 9.92 -22.09 -4.92
C ILE A 344 8.50 -22.67 -4.89
N GLU A 345 8.30 -23.68 -4.08
CA GLU A 345 7.00 -24.25 -3.75
C GLU A 345 6.77 -24.18 -2.24
N ARG A 346 5.53 -23.83 -1.85
CA ARG A 346 5.12 -23.80 -0.45
C ARG A 346 4.48 -25.13 -0.08
N THR A 347 5.02 -25.78 0.96
CA THR A 347 4.50 -27.01 1.51
C THR A 347 4.11 -26.82 2.98
N PRO A 348 3.34 -27.74 3.60
CA PRO A 348 3.03 -27.68 5.04
C PRO A 348 4.27 -27.69 5.95
N ARG A 349 5.41 -28.23 5.45
CA ARG A 349 6.67 -28.34 6.20
C ARG A 349 7.65 -27.18 5.93
N GLY A 350 7.38 -26.33 4.96
CA GLY A 350 8.28 -25.23 4.56
C GLY A 350 8.29 -24.98 3.07
N ARG A 351 9.38 -24.39 2.58
CA ARG A 351 9.60 -23.99 1.19
C ARG A 351 10.62 -24.92 0.54
N ILE A 352 10.41 -25.27 -0.72
CA ILE A 352 11.30 -26.11 -1.52
C ILE A 352 11.73 -25.32 -2.74
N VAL A 353 13.03 -25.34 -3.05
CA VAL A 353 13.57 -24.81 -4.32
C VAL A 353 13.26 -25.80 -5.43
N THR A 354 12.69 -25.33 -6.52
CA THR A 354 12.32 -26.19 -7.65
C THR A 354 13.51 -26.44 -8.58
N LYS A 355 13.44 -27.51 -9.37
CA LYS A 355 14.43 -27.79 -10.43
C LYS A 355 14.58 -26.63 -11.40
N LYS A 356 13.46 -25.92 -11.70
CA LYS A 356 13.47 -24.74 -12.57
C LYS A 356 14.36 -23.62 -12.04
N ALA A 357 14.38 -23.38 -10.73
CA ALA A 357 15.27 -22.41 -10.10
C ALA A 357 16.74 -22.84 -10.20
N VAL A 358 17.02 -24.12 -9.92
CA VAL A 358 18.39 -24.67 -10.01
C VAL A 358 18.93 -24.54 -11.44
N ASP A 359 18.16 -24.97 -12.44
CA ASP A 359 18.53 -24.87 -13.85
C ASP A 359 18.82 -23.41 -14.28
N HIS A 360 18.13 -22.44 -13.66
CA HIS A 360 18.35 -21.01 -13.89
C HIS A 360 19.66 -20.52 -13.24
N LEU A 361 19.89 -20.87 -11.98
CA LEU A 361 21.13 -20.53 -11.25
C LEU A 361 22.37 -21.10 -11.97
N ASP A 362 22.30 -22.36 -12.44
CA ASP A 362 23.37 -23.01 -13.17
C ASP A 362 23.67 -22.30 -14.51
N LYS A 363 22.66 -21.76 -15.20
CA LYS A 363 22.85 -20.98 -16.44
C LYS A 363 23.57 -19.67 -16.17
N ILE A 364 23.20 -18.98 -15.08
CA ILE A 364 23.86 -17.71 -14.70
C ILE A 364 25.32 -17.98 -14.33
N ALA A 365 25.59 -18.99 -13.52
CA ALA A 365 26.96 -19.35 -13.14
C ALA A 365 27.89 -19.69 -14.34
N LYS A 366 27.33 -20.25 -15.41
CA LYS A 366 28.07 -20.55 -16.65
C LYS A 366 28.28 -19.35 -17.58
N SER A 367 27.52 -18.28 -17.38
CA SER A 367 27.56 -17.06 -18.21
C SER A 367 28.42 -15.93 -17.59
N GLN A 368 28.88 -16.11 -16.37
CA GLN A 368 29.89 -15.29 -15.68
C GLN A 368 31.29 -15.88 -15.88
#